data_9b7d04feeb634de1221383db5208c9f9
#
_entry.id   9b7d04feeb634de1221383db5208c9f9
#
_cell.length_a   1.000
_cell.length_b   1.000
_cell.length_c   1.000
_cell.angle_alpha   90.00
_cell.angle_beta   90.00
_cell.angle_gamma   90.00
#
_symmetry.space_group_name_H-M   'P 1'
#
loop_
_entity.id
_entity.type
_entity.pdbx_description
1 polymer ?
#
loop_
_entity_poly.entity_id
_entity_poly.type
_entity_poly.pdbx_seq_one_letter_code
_entity_poly.pdbx_strand_id
1 'polypeptide(L)'
;MALLKKRAHAFDMHVQDMTLRITASPDLYEECRASAMQFWDQLHSFALRNQRFGTSKLPVELADDAPPLMMDIARKTALAGVGPMYAFEGAVTDYVGRFLASQSGEAVISSGGGYFALTRKRTKLTVFHGEEKDDGLAIVVDPKFGQLGVYTTMGRRDLPVESVDGLIVLASSCTLADAVGVYALGLMAKPDPLKKTLAYLQGIEGVLGGIVIRGGDIGVAGAVEIAA
;
A
#
# COMPACT_ATOMS: atom_id res chain seq x y z
N MET A 1 16.55 34.36 8.35
CA MET A 1 16.73 33.68 7.04
C MET A 1 15.49 32.83 6.81
N ALA A 2 14.59 33.24 5.91
CA ALA A 2 13.38 32.48 5.61
C ALA A 2 13.78 31.25 4.79
N LEU A 3 13.61 30.06 5.38
CA LEU A 3 13.68 28.80 4.63
C LEU A 3 12.57 28.85 3.57
N LEU A 4 12.95 29.08 2.32
CA LEU A 4 12.08 28.91 1.17
C LEU A 4 11.47 27.51 1.29
N LYS A 5 10.14 27.43 1.50
CA LYS A 5 9.39 26.18 1.37
C LYS A 5 9.59 25.66 -0.04
N LYS A 6 10.51 24.72 -0.23
CA LYS A 6 10.68 24.03 -1.52
C LYS A 6 9.33 23.41 -1.86
N ARG A 7 8.80 23.73 -3.05
CA ARG A 7 7.57 23.11 -3.55
C ARG A 7 7.85 21.62 -3.77
N ALA A 8 6.98 20.77 -3.29
CA ALA A 8 7.04 19.36 -3.62
C ALA A 8 6.84 19.18 -5.13
N HIS A 9 7.66 18.35 -5.74
CA HIS A 9 7.60 17.98 -7.14
C HIS A 9 7.30 16.49 -7.27
N ALA A 10 6.64 16.11 -8.36
CA ALA A 10 6.45 14.72 -8.70
C ALA A 10 7.63 14.24 -9.56
N PHE A 11 8.19 13.08 -9.22
CA PHE A 11 9.24 12.41 -9.98
C PHE A 11 9.08 10.90 -9.89
N ASP A 12 9.57 10.18 -10.89
CA ASP A 12 9.59 8.73 -10.90
C ASP A 12 10.95 8.24 -10.42
N MET A 13 10.93 7.21 -9.54
CA MET A 13 12.11 6.55 -9.02
C MET A 13 12.00 5.05 -9.28
N HIS A 14 13.06 4.47 -9.85
CA HIS A 14 13.13 3.05 -10.12
C HIS A 14 13.91 2.33 -9.00
N VAL A 15 13.30 1.29 -8.45
CA VAL A 15 13.90 0.38 -7.47
C VAL A 15 13.76 -1.01 -8.07
N GLN A 16 14.80 -1.49 -8.75
CA GLN A 16 14.78 -2.71 -9.56
C GLN A 16 13.65 -2.66 -10.59
N ASP A 17 12.73 -3.61 -10.54
CA ASP A 17 11.54 -3.72 -11.41
C ASP A 17 10.35 -2.86 -10.96
N MET A 18 10.42 -2.24 -9.79
CA MET A 18 9.39 -1.34 -9.29
C MET A 18 9.59 0.10 -9.78
N THR A 19 8.50 0.75 -10.15
CA THR A 19 8.46 2.19 -10.42
C THR A 19 7.61 2.87 -9.35
N LEU A 20 8.23 3.80 -8.61
CA LEU A 20 7.59 4.62 -7.59
C LEU A 20 7.44 6.03 -8.12
N ARG A 21 6.20 6.50 -8.24
CA ARG A 21 5.92 7.93 -8.50
C ARG A 21 5.80 8.66 -7.19
N ILE A 22 6.73 9.55 -6.92
CA ILE A 22 6.93 10.21 -5.64
C ILE A 22 6.57 11.69 -5.76
N THR A 23 5.81 12.19 -4.79
CA THR A 23 5.60 13.63 -4.59
C THR A 23 6.30 14.03 -3.29
N ALA A 24 7.48 14.61 -3.42
CA ALA A 24 8.32 15.06 -2.30
C ALA A 24 9.34 16.10 -2.77
N SER A 25 10.29 16.50 -1.92
CA SER A 25 11.39 17.35 -2.34
C SER A 25 12.35 16.58 -3.27
N PRO A 26 12.68 17.09 -4.47
CA PRO A 26 13.58 16.43 -5.42
C PRO A 26 15.02 16.31 -4.90
N ASP A 27 15.42 17.12 -3.93
CA ASP A 27 16.79 17.07 -3.36
C ASP A 27 17.07 15.79 -2.57
N LEU A 28 16.03 14.97 -2.31
CA LEU A 28 16.15 13.70 -1.61
C LEU A 28 16.21 12.49 -2.55
N TYR A 29 16.27 12.70 -3.86
CA TYR A 29 16.19 11.61 -4.84
C TYR A 29 17.31 10.57 -4.66
N GLU A 30 18.57 11.00 -4.62
CA GLU A 30 19.71 10.08 -4.56
C GLU A 30 19.79 9.33 -3.23
N GLU A 31 19.60 10.03 -2.10
CA GLU A 31 19.60 9.40 -0.78
C GLU A 31 18.43 8.43 -0.63
N CYS A 32 17.26 8.82 -1.13
CA CYS A 32 16.05 7.99 -1.12
C CYS A 32 16.26 6.74 -1.96
N ARG A 33 16.82 6.88 -3.17
CA ARG A 33 17.11 5.77 -4.07
C ARG A 33 18.12 4.81 -3.47
N ALA A 34 19.23 5.32 -2.95
CA ALA A 34 20.25 4.49 -2.29
C ALA A 34 19.66 3.70 -1.11
N SER A 35 18.85 4.37 -0.27
CA SER A 35 18.18 3.75 0.87
C SER A 35 17.18 2.68 0.44
N ALA A 36 16.40 2.95 -0.62
CA ALA A 36 15.41 2.01 -1.17
C ALA A 36 16.07 0.76 -1.74
N MET A 37 17.17 0.93 -2.49
CA MET A 37 17.95 -0.18 -3.04
C MET A 37 18.54 -1.05 -1.92
N GLN A 38 19.12 -0.42 -0.89
CA GLN A 38 19.65 -1.16 0.26
C GLN A 38 18.55 -1.98 0.96
N PHE A 39 17.37 -1.42 1.16
CA PHE A 39 16.27 -2.15 1.78
C PHE A 39 15.78 -3.30 0.89
N TRP A 40 15.64 -3.05 -0.42
CA TRP A 40 15.25 -4.08 -1.38
C TRP A 40 16.22 -5.26 -1.35
N ASP A 41 17.54 -4.98 -1.38
CA ASP A 41 18.59 -6.00 -1.32
C ASP A 41 18.55 -6.79 0.01
N GLN A 42 18.31 -6.12 1.13
CA GLN A 42 18.16 -6.79 2.44
C GLN A 42 16.93 -7.72 2.45
N LEU A 43 15.79 -7.25 1.99
CA LEU A 43 14.54 -8.01 1.96
C LEU A 43 14.66 -9.21 1.02
N HIS A 44 15.16 -8.99 -0.19
CA HIS A 44 15.36 -10.04 -1.19
C HIS A 44 16.36 -11.09 -0.71
N SER A 45 17.52 -10.66 -0.18
CA SER A 45 18.53 -11.57 0.38
C SER A 45 18.00 -12.35 1.58
N PHE A 46 17.17 -11.76 2.43
CA PHE A 46 16.55 -12.45 3.54
C PHE A 46 15.57 -13.52 3.04
N ALA A 47 14.72 -13.17 2.07
CA ALA A 47 13.76 -14.10 1.46
C ALA A 47 14.46 -15.30 0.79
N LEU A 48 15.59 -15.08 0.11
CA LEU A 48 16.37 -16.17 -0.49
C LEU A 48 16.98 -17.12 0.56
N ARG A 49 17.45 -16.61 1.69
CA ARG A 49 18.05 -17.42 2.76
C ARG A 49 17.01 -18.07 3.67
N ASN A 50 15.82 -17.53 3.76
CA ASN A 50 14.72 -18.03 4.59
C ASN A 50 13.58 -18.51 3.70
N GLN A 51 13.70 -19.75 3.20
CA GLN A 51 12.79 -20.30 2.20
C GLN A 51 11.31 -20.16 2.60
N ARG A 52 10.95 -20.39 3.88
CA ARG A 52 9.57 -20.22 4.33
C ARG A 52 9.09 -18.78 4.19
N PHE A 53 9.95 -17.78 4.53
CA PHE A 53 9.63 -16.37 4.34
C PHE A 53 9.45 -16.04 2.86
N GLY A 54 10.35 -16.55 2.00
CA GLY A 54 10.38 -16.24 0.57
C GLY A 54 9.30 -16.91 -0.26
N THR A 55 8.74 -18.04 0.19
CA THR A 55 7.85 -18.86 -0.69
C THR A 55 6.51 -19.25 -0.07
N SER A 56 6.32 -19.07 1.24
CA SER A 56 5.06 -19.43 1.88
C SER A 56 3.90 -18.57 1.40
N LYS A 57 2.78 -19.20 1.12
CA LYS A 57 1.50 -18.52 0.90
C LYS A 57 0.73 -18.23 2.19
N LEU A 58 1.14 -18.86 3.29
CA LEU A 58 0.53 -18.75 4.61
C LEU A 58 1.45 -17.94 5.54
N PRO A 59 0.93 -17.43 6.67
CA PRO A 59 1.71 -16.73 7.67
C PRO A 59 2.96 -17.50 8.09
N VAL A 60 4.02 -16.77 8.39
CA VAL A 60 5.30 -17.32 8.81
C VAL A 60 5.72 -16.67 10.12
N GLU A 61 6.03 -17.50 11.10
CA GLU A 61 6.70 -17.07 12.33
C GLU A 61 8.21 -17.02 12.08
N LEU A 62 8.84 -15.96 12.52
CA LEU A 62 10.29 -15.77 12.46
C LEU A 62 10.88 -15.95 13.85
N ALA A 63 12.15 -16.33 13.91
CA ALA A 63 12.90 -16.36 15.16
C ALA A 63 13.11 -14.95 15.73
N ASP A 64 13.26 -14.83 17.05
CA ASP A 64 13.36 -13.55 17.77
C ASP A 64 14.58 -12.70 17.36
N ASP A 65 15.60 -13.32 16.77
CA ASP A 65 16.80 -12.66 16.25
C ASP A 65 16.68 -12.22 14.79
N ALA A 66 15.53 -12.42 14.16
CA ALA A 66 15.29 -11.95 12.79
C ALA A 66 15.32 -10.40 12.72
N PRO A 67 15.74 -9.82 11.58
CA PRO A 67 15.78 -8.37 11.44
C PRO A 67 14.40 -7.74 11.71
N PRO A 68 14.33 -6.65 12.49
CA PRO A 68 13.06 -6.04 12.90
C PRO A 68 12.11 -5.70 11.74
N LEU A 69 12.66 -5.28 10.59
CA LEU A 69 11.85 -5.00 9.40
C LEU A 69 11.19 -6.26 8.83
N MET A 70 11.88 -7.40 8.85
CA MET A 70 11.33 -8.68 8.39
C MET A 70 10.28 -9.19 9.35
N MET A 71 10.49 -9.01 10.66
CA MET A 71 9.49 -9.32 11.68
C MET A 71 8.22 -8.47 11.52
N ASP A 72 8.36 -7.17 11.21
CA ASP A 72 7.21 -6.29 10.96
C ASP A 72 6.39 -6.73 9.73
N ILE A 73 7.08 -7.13 8.64
CA ILE A 73 6.42 -7.67 7.44
C ILE A 73 5.68 -8.98 7.79
N ALA A 74 6.36 -9.93 8.44
CA ALA A 74 5.76 -11.21 8.81
C ALA A 74 4.53 -11.02 9.73
N ARG A 75 4.61 -10.13 10.71
CA ARG A 75 3.49 -9.80 11.60
C ARG A 75 2.29 -9.22 10.85
N LYS A 76 2.51 -8.23 9.97
CA LYS A 76 1.43 -7.57 9.21
C LYS A 76 0.76 -8.53 8.24
N THR A 77 1.55 -9.36 7.56
CA THR A 77 1.00 -10.37 6.64
C THR A 77 0.28 -11.49 7.38
N ALA A 78 0.70 -11.83 8.60
CA ALA A 78 -0.01 -12.77 9.46
C ALA A 78 -1.39 -12.26 9.88
N LEU A 79 -1.55 -10.96 10.19
CA LEU A 79 -2.87 -10.36 10.46
C LEU A 79 -3.83 -10.57 9.28
N ALA A 80 -3.33 -10.49 8.06
CA ALA A 80 -4.12 -10.70 6.85
C ALA A 80 -4.32 -12.19 6.48
N GLY A 81 -3.58 -13.11 7.10
CA GLY A 81 -3.65 -14.55 6.82
C GLY A 81 -2.85 -14.98 5.57
N VAL A 82 -1.88 -14.20 5.13
CA VAL A 82 -1.05 -14.47 3.93
C VAL A 82 0.44 -14.55 4.26
N GLY A 83 1.24 -15.06 3.33
CA GLY A 83 2.69 -15.12 3.46
C GLY A 83 3.37 -13.77 3.21
N PRO A 84 4.62 -13.61 3.72
CA PRO A 84 5.30 -12.30 3.74
C PRO A 84 5.49 -11.67 2.37
N MET A 85 5.81 -12.45 1.34
CA MET A 85 6.13 -11.93 0.01
C MET A 85 4.94 -11.37 -0.76
N TYR A 86 3.71 -11.62 -0.29
CA TYR A 86 2.52 -10.98 -0.84
C TYR A 86 2.43 -9.47 -0.55
N ALA A 87 3.23 -8.98 0.39
CA ALA A 87 3.31 -7.56 0.71
C ALA A 87 4.69 -6.95 0.41
N PHE A 88 5.45 -7.56 -0.52
CA PHE A 88 6.81 -7.11 -0.86
C PHE A 88 6.83 -5.66 -1.36
N GLU A 89 5.98 -5.33 -2.34
CA GLU A 89 5.90 -3.98 -2.92
C GLU A 89 5.47 -2.95 -1.86
N GLY A 90 4.46 -3.28 -1.06
CA GLY A 90 4.00 -2.45 0.04
C GLY A 90 5.08 -2.22 1.10
N ALA A 91 5.92 -3.22 1.40
CA ALA A 91 7.02 -3.08 2.34
C ALA A 91 8.10 -2.12 1.83
N VAL A 92 8.46 -2.20 0.56
CA VAL A 92 9.39 -1.26 -0.08
C VAL A 92 8.80 0.15 -0.10
N THR A 93 7.52 0.27 -0.48
CA THR A 93 6.81 1.55 -0.53
C THR A 93 6.70 2.20 0.86
N ASP A 94 6.41 1.43 1.91
CA ASP A 94 6.40 1.89 3.30
C ASP A 94 7.77 2.40 3.74
N TYR A 95 8.83 1.66 3.39
CA TYR A 95 10.19 2.03 3.76
C TYR A 95 10.58 3.37 3.13
N VAL A 96 10.38 3.51 1.83
CA VAL A 96 10.64 4.74 1.07
C VAL A 96 9.78 5.90 1.59
N GLY A 97 8.50 5.65 1.83
CA GLY A 97 7.57 6.67 2.32
C GLY A 97 7.95 7.20 3.70
N ARG A 98 8.33 6.33 4.62
CA ARG A 98 8.81 6.73 5.96
C ARG A 98 10.12 7.50 5.90
N PHE A 99 11.04 7.08 5.03
CA PHE A 99 12.28 7.82 4.82
C PHE A 99 11.99 9.25 4.36
N LEU A 100 11.22 9.43 3.30
CA LEU A 100 10.84 10.75 2.77
C LEU A 100 10.07 11.59 3.79
N ALA A 101 9.11 10.99 4.47
CA ALA A 101 8.31 11.67 5.48
C ALA A 101 9.16 12.15 6.66
N SER A 102 10.18 11.40 7.07
CA SER A 102 11.11 11.81 8.14
C SER A 102 11.91 13.07 7.76
N GLN A 103 12.20 13.27 6.49
CA GLN A 103 12.97 14.41 5.99
C GLN A 103 12.10 15.63 5.67
N SER A 104 10.90 15.42 5.13
CA SER A 104 10.01 16.49 4.65
C SER A 104 8.78 16.70 5.52
N GLY A 105 8.42 15.72 6.38
CA GLY A 105 7.22 15.71 7.21
C GLY A 105 5.94 15.38 6.44
N GLU A 106 6.03 15.15 5.13
CA GLU A 106 4.95 14.67 4.28
C GLU A 106 5.52 13.96 3.05
N ALA A 107 4.82 12.94 2.56
CA ALA A 107 5.14 12.25 1.32
C ALA A 107 3.90 11.57 0.74
N VAL A 108 3.80 11.53 -0.58
CA VAL A 108 2.82 10.71 -1.31
C VAL A 108 3.58 9.91 -2.36
N ILE A 109 3.38 8.61 -2.36
CA ILE A 109 4.01 7.68 -3.30
C ILE A 109 2.92 6.81 -3.92
N SER A 110 3.00 6.61 -5.23
CA SER A 110 2.23 5.60 -5.96
C SER A 110 3.17 4.50 -6.45
N SER A 111 2.80 3.24 -6.22
CA SER A 111 3.56 2.05 -6.65
C SER A 111 2.63 1.07 -7.37
N GLY A 112 2.37 1.32 -8.67
CA GLY A 112 1.61 0.39 -9.51
C GLY A 112 0.21 -0.01 -9.02
N GLY A 113 0.08 -0.61 -7.85
CA GLY A 113 -1.19 -1.07 -7.26
C GLY A 113 -1.46 -0.51 -5.88
N GLY A 114 -0.68 0.46 -5.42
CA GLY A 114 -0.83 0.99 -4.07
C GLY A 114 -0.34 2.43 -3.91
N TYR A 115 -0.61 2.98 -2.73
CA TYR A 115 -0.18 4.32 -2.36
C TYR A 115 0.29 4.36 -0.91
N PHE A 116 1.38 5.07 -0.69
CA PHE A 116 1.75 5.60 0.62
C PHE A 116 1.32 7.06 0.69
N ALA A 117 0.70 7.47 1.78
CA ALA A 117 0.39 8.87 2.02
C ALA A 117 0.62 9.25 3.48
N LEU A 118 1.42 10.28 3.71
CA LEU A 118 1.50 11.02 4.96
C LEU A 118 1.39 12.50 4.61
N THR A 119 0.35 13.17 5.07
CA THR A 119 0.04 14.55 4.70
C THR A 119 -0.20 15.41 5.95
N ARG A 120 0.10 16.71 5.87
CA ARG A 120 -0.13 17.66 6.97
C ARG A 120 -1.53 18.27 6.97
N LYS A 121 -2.26 18.10 5.90
CA LYS A 121 -3.63 18.60 5.69
C LYS A 121 -4.46 17.57 4.94
N ARG A 122 -5.77 17.67 5.05
CA ARG A 122 -6.69 16.85 4.24
C ARG A 122 -6.36 17.02 2.76
N THR A 123 -6.11 15.92 2.10
CA THR A 123 -5.62 15.90 0.72
C THR A 123 -6.43 14.90 -0.10
N LYS A 124 -6.87 15.32 -1.30
CA LYS A 124 -7.50 14.45 -2.28
C LYS A 124 -6.42 13.55 -2.91
N LEU A 125 -6.60 12.24 -2.82
CA LEU A 125 -5.74 11.24 -3.44
C LEU A 125 -6.56 10.50 -4.50
N THR A 126 -6.23 10.69 -5.76
CA THR A 126 -6.85 9.94 -6.86
C THR A 126 -6.25 8.53 -6.87
N VAL A 127 -7.07 7.53 -6.62
CA VAL A 127 -6.68 6.11 -6.55
C VAL A 127 -7.02 5.35 -7.83
N PHE A 128 -7.79 5.97 -8.71
CA PHE A 128 -8.10 5.48 -10.05
C PHE A 128 -8.32 6.67 -10.99
N HIS A 129 -7.75 6.59 -12.19
CA HIS A 129 -8.01 7.50 -13.30
C HIS A 129 -8.84 6.75 -14.34
N GLY A 130 -10.09 7.14 -14.53
CA GLY A 130 -10.94 6.63 -15.61
C GLY A 130 -10.43 7.03 -17.01
N GLU A 131 -11.05 6.52 -18.04
CA GLU A 131 -10.74 6.88 -19.44
C GLU A 131 -11.17 8.31 -19.74
N GLU A 132 -12.26 8.78 -19.16
CA GLU A 132 -12.71 10.17 -19.23
C GLU A 132 -12.27 10.96 -17.98
N LYS A 133 -12.20 12.28 -18.11
CA LYS A 133 -11.64 13.16 -17.07
C LYS A 133 -12.39 13.11 -15.73
N ASP A 134 -13.66 12.73 -15.78
CA ASP A 134 -14.56 12.70 -14.61
C ASP A 134 -14.84 11.26 -14.09
N ASP A 135 -14.29 10.22 -14.72
CA ASP A 135 -14.51 8.81 -14.33
C ASP A 135 -13.56 8.32 -13.24
N GLY A 136 -12.79 9.21 -12.63
CA GLY A 136 -11.82 8.86 -11.61
C GLY A 136 -12.43 8.62 -10.24
N LEU A 137 -11.80 7.77 -9.43
CA LEU A 137 -12.12 7.62 -8.01
C LEU A 137 -11.02 8.23 -7.16
N ALA A 138 -11.40 9.10 -6.24
CA ALA A 138 -10.48 9.69 -5.28
C ALA A 138 -11.00 9.54 -3.86
N ILE A 139 -10.06 9.44 -2.91
CA ILE A 139 -10.32 9.39 -1.49
C ILE A 139 -9.72 10.61 -0.79
N VAL A 140 -10.25 10.94 0.38
CA VAL A 140 -9.67 11.96 1.24
C VAL A 140 -8.69 11.31 2.22
N VAL A 141 -7.42 11.70 2.13
CA VAL A 141 -6.41 11.39 3.15
C VAL A 141 -6.53 12.42 4.26
N ASP A 142 -6.91 11.98 5.45
CA ASP A 142 -7.04 12.83 6.63
C ASP A 142 -5.81 12.64 7.54
N PRO A 143 -5.09 13.74 7.89
CA PRO A 143 -3.89 13.68 8.75
C PRO A 143 -4.10 13.01 10.10
N LYS A 144 -5.34 12.95 10.60
CA LYS A 144 -5.66 12.29 11.89
C LYS A 144 -5.31 10.79 11.89
N PHE A 145 -5.25 10.15 10.73
CA PHE A 145 -4.86 8.74 10.60
C PHE A 145 -3.34 8.53 10.59
N GLY A 146 -2.54 9.62 10.54
CA GLY A 146 -1.09 9.54 10.39
C GLY A 146 -0.72 9.00 8.99
N GLN A 147 0.17 8.01 8.97
CA GLN A 147 0.54 7.30 7.75
C GLN A 147 -0.65 6.46 7.25
N LEU A 148 -0.89 6.48 5.95
CA LEU A 148 -1.89 5.70 5.26
C LEU A 148 -1.23 4.87 4.17
N GLY A 149 -1.51 3.56 4.16
CA GLY A 149 -1.28 2.66 3.03
C GLY A 149 -2.60 2.40 2.30
N VAL A 150 -2.56 2.40 0.97
CA VAL A 150 -3.70 2.08 0.12
C VAL A 150 -3.31 0.97 -0.84
N TYR A 151 -4.11 -0.07 -0.92
CA TYR A 151 -4.08 -1.07 -2.00
C TYR A 151 -5.27 -0.83 -2.92
N THR A 152 -5.08 -0.92 -4.22
CA THR A 152 -6.16 -0.84 -5.21
C THR A 152 -5.97 -1.84 -6.34
N THR A 153 -7.07 -2.43 -6.79
CA THR A 153 -7.10 -3.21 -8.03
C THR A 153 -7.46 -2.37 -9.24
N MET A 154 -7.97 -1.17 -9.02
CA MET A 154 -8.46 -0.29 -10.09
C MET A 154 -7.28 0.21 -10.93
N GLY A 155 -7.40 0.07 -12.25
CA GLY A 155 -6.33 0.43 -13.19
C GLY A 155 -5.21 -0.60 -13.33
N ARG A 156 -5.23 -1.70 -12.60
CA ARG A 156 -4.28 -2.82 -12.74
C ARG A 156 -4.66 -3.71 -13.91
N ARG A 157 -3.67 -4.02 -14.77
CA ARG A 157 -3.84 -4.89 -15.94
C ARG A 157 -3.30 -6.32 -15.72
N ASP A 158 -2.58 -6.52 -14.63
CA ASP A 158 -1.93 -7.78 -14.24
C ASP A 158 -2.82 -8.71 -13.42
N LEU A 159 -4.01 -8.24 -13.01
CA LEU A 159 -4.96 -9.02 -12.25
C LEU A 159 -5.93 -9.74 -13.18
N PRO A 160 -6.40 -10.97 -12.83
CA PRO A 160 -7.45 -11.65 -13.58
C PRO A 160 -8.74 -10.80 -13.50
N VAL A 161 -9.09 -10.16 -14.61
CA VAL A 161 -10.14 -9.12 -14.73
C VAL A 161 -11.54 -9.65 -14.42
N GLU A 162 -11.77 -10.97 -14.49
CA GLU A 162 -13.10 -11.56 -14.40
C GLU A 162 -13.69 -11.60 -12.98
N SER A 163 -12.90 -11.30 -11.94
CA SER A 163 -13.33 -11.54 -10.57
C SER A 163 -13.65 -10.27 -9.76
N VAL A 164 -13.21 -9.08 -10.18
CA VAL A 164 -13.33 -7.85 -9.36
C VAL A 164 -13.46 -6.61 -10.23
N ASP A 165 -14.58 -5.86 -10.08
CA ASP A 165 -14.71 -4.56 -10.72
C ASP A 165 -13.86 -3.50 -10.00
N GLY A 166 -13.74 -3.62 -8.67
CA GLY A 166 -12.86 -2.74 -7.88
C GLY A 166 -12.75 -3.18 -6.42
N LEU A 167 -11.52 -3.12 -5.91
CA LEU A 167 -11.21 -3.28 -4.49
C LEU A 167 -10.22 -2.20 -4.08
N ILE A 168 -10.55 -1.46 -3.04
CA ILE A 168 -9.66 -0.50 -2.40
C ILE A 168 -9.59 -0.84 -0.92
N VAL A 169 -8.38 -0.96 -0.38
CA VAL A 169 -8.12 -1.19 1.05
C VAL A 169 -7.30 -0.04 1.59
N LEU A 170 -7.75 0.56 2.70
CA LEU A 170 -7.04 1.57 3.46
C LEU A 170 -6.55 0.96 4.75
N ALA A 171 -5.27 1.06 5.04
CA ALA A 171 -4.65 0.53 6.24
C ALA A 171 -3.58 1.48 6.80
N SER A 172 -3.11 1.21 8.01
CA SER A 172 -2.07 1.97 8.70
C SER A 172 -0.68 1.85 8.06
N SER A 173 -0.53 1.02 7.03
CA SER A 173 0.70 0.86 6.24
C SER A 173 0.44 0.21 4.89
N CYS A 174 1.32 0.42 3.91
CA CYS A 174 1.23 -0.22 2.59
C CYS A 174 1.42 -1.73 2.70
N THR A 175 2.33 -2.19 3.54
CA THR A 175 2.55 -3.62 3.82
C THR A 175 1.24 -4.31 4.26
N LEU A 176 0.50 -3.70 5.18
CA LEU A 176 -0.78 -4.26 5.63
C LEU A 176 -1.85 -4.15 4.55
N ALA A 177 -1.93 -3.01 3.85
CA ALA A 177 -2.90 -2.81 2.77
C ALA A 177 -2.74 -3.84 1.66
N ASP A 178 -1.51 -4.12 1.22
CA ASP A 178 -1.20 -5.14 0.21
C ASP A 178 -1.58 -6.54 0.69
N ALA A 179 -1.15 -6.93 1.90
CA ALA A 179 -1.46 -8.23 2.46
C ALA A 179 -2.98 -8.48 2.55
N VAL A 180 -3.71 -7.50 3.06
CA VAL A 180 -5.17 -7.54 3.18
C VAL A 180 -5.83 -7.55 1.80
N GLY A 181 -5.33 -6.73 0.87
CA GLY A 181 -5.84 -6.65 -0.50
C GLY A 181 -5.71 -7.98 -1.24
N VAL A 182 -4.56 -8.65 -1.13
CA VAL A 182 -4.33 -9.97 -1.75
C VAL A 182 -5.27 -11.03 -1.19
N TYR A 183 -5.47 -11.08 0.13
CA TYR A 183 -6.42 -12.03 0.72
C TYR A 183 -7.86 -11.71 0.31
N ALA A 184 -8.23 -10.44 0.35
CA ALA A 184 -9.56 -9.95 -0.02
C ALA A 184 -9.92 -10.28 -1.49
N LEU A 185 -8.96 -10.20 -2.42
CA LEU A 185 -9.13 -10.67 -3.81
C LEU A 185 -9.56 -12.14 -3.88
N GLY A 186 -8.98 -12.99 -3.04
CA GLY A 186 -9.38 -14.39 -2.95
C GLY A 186 -10.82 -14.58 -2.45
N LEU A 187 -11.35 -13.67 -1.65
CA LEU A 187 -12.73 -13.69 -1.19
C LEU A 187 -13.71 -13.26 -2.29
N MET A 188 -13.27 -12.40 -3.22
CA MET A 188 -14.11 -11.94 -4.33
C MET A 188 -14.51 -13.04 -5.31
N ALA A 189 -13.76 -14.16 -5.33
CA ALA A 189 -14.09 -15.36 -6.10
C ALA A 189 -15.05 -16.34 -5.37
N LYS A 190 -15.48 -16.02 -4.13
CA LYS A 190 -16.33 -16.88 -3.31
C LYS A 190 -17.82 -16.45 -3.39
N PRO A 191 -18.77 -17.31 -2.98
CA PRO A 191 -20.18 -16.90 -2.82
C PRO A 191 -20.31 -15.74 -1.81
N ASP A 192 -21.24 -14.81 -2.06
CA ASP A 192 -21.47 -13.58 -1.26
C ASP A 192 -20.19 -12.73 -1.08
N PRO A 193 -19.49 -12.39 -2.18
CA PRO A 193 -18.17 -11.80 -2.11
C PRO A 193 -18.17 -10.45 -1.39
N LEU A 194 -19.15 -9.61 -1.67
CA LEU A 194 -19.26 -8.26 -1.11
C LEU A 194 -19.34 -8.31 0.43
N LYS A 195 -20.29 -9.07 0.96
CA LYS A 195 -20.51 -9.21 2.41
C LYS A 195 -19.28 -9.80 3.12
N LYS A 196 -18.71 -10.86 2.55
CA LYS A 196 -17.55 -11.55 3.15
C LYS A 196 -16.32 -10.66 3.16
N THR A 197 -16.08 -9.94 2.06
CA THR A 197 -14.92 -9.05 1.96
C THR A 197 -15.06 -7.87 2.92
N LEU A 198 -16.21 -7.23 3.00
CA LEU A 198 -16.45 -6.13 3.94
C LEU A 198 -16.30 -6.58 5.40
N ALA A 199 -16.85 -7.74 5.77
CA ALA A 199 -16.69 -8.30 7.11
C ALA A 199 -15.21 -8.60 7.44
N TYR A 200 -14.47 -9.15 6.48
CA TYR A 200 -13.03 -9.39 6.63
C TYR A 200 -12.25 -8.09 6.86
N LEU A 201 -12.48 -7.06 6.03
CA LEU A 201 -11.82 -5.77 6.18
C LEU A 201 -12.06 -5.15 7.57
N GLN A 202 -13.28 -5.26 8.10
CA GLN A 202 -13.63 -4.73 9.43
C GLN A 202 -13.00 -5.50 10.59
N GLY A 203 -12.63 -6.77 10.37
CA GLY A 203 -12.06 -7.64 11.40
C GLY A 203 -10.54 -7.55 11.56
N ILE A 204 -9.83 -6.85 10.67
CA ILE A 204 -8.36 -6.80 10.70
C ILE A 204 -7.87 -5.54 11.41
N GLU A 205 -7.06 -5.74 12.45
CA GLU A 205 -6.42 -4.64 13.17
C GLU A 205 -5.50 -3.83 12.24
N GLY A 206 -5.64 -2.50 12.29
CA GLY A 206 -4.88 -1.58 11.46
C GLY A 206 -5.48 -1.34 10.07
N VAL A 207 -6.54 -2.03 9.68
CA VAL A 207 -7.36 -1.67 8.53
C VAL A 207 -8.29 -0.52 8.93
N LEU A 208 -8.23 0.57 8.18
CA LEU A 208 -9.04 1.76 8.41
C LEU A 208 -10.38 1.69 7.67
N GLY A 209 -10.41 0.94 6.57
CA GLY A 209 -11.62 0.71 5.79
C GLY A 209 -11.31 0.24 4.37
N GLY A 210 -12.36 0.16 3.56
CA GLY A 210 -12.22 -0.20 2.15
C GLY A 210 -13.48 -0.04 1.35
N ILE A 211 -13.33 -0.10 0.03
CA ILE A 211 -14.40 -0.06 -0.96
C ILE A 211 -14.33 -1.34 -1.77
N VAL A 212 -15.46 -1.98 -1.96
CA VAL A 212 -15.60 -3.20 -2.77
C VAL A 212 -16.67 -2.95 -3.81
N ILE A 213 -16.33 -3.17 -5.09
CA ILE A 213 -17.23 -3.02 -6.23
C ILE A 213 -17.38 -4.36 -6.92
N ARG A 214 -18.60 -4.80 -7.14
CA ARG A 214 -18.91 -6.06 -7.83
C ARG A 214 -20.26 -6.00 -8.54
N GLY A 215 -20.27 -6.18 -9.88
CA GLY A 215 -21.49 -6.22 -10.69
C GLY A 215 -22.36 -4.97 -10.59
N GLY A 216 -21.74 -3.80 -10.36
CA GLY A 216 -22.43 -2.53 -10.15
C GLY A 216 -22.80 -2.25 -8.69
N ASP A 217 -22.72 -3.24 -7.78
CA ASP A 217 -22.94 -3.04 -6.35
C ASP A 217 -21.65 -2.48 -5.70
N ILE A 218 -21.83 -1.50 -4.82
CA ILE A 218 -20.74 -0.86 -4.07
C ILE A 218 -20.97 -1.07 -2.58
N GLY A 219 -19.95 -1.64 -1.93
CA GLY A 219 -19.91 -1.78 -0.48
C GLY A 219 -18.75 -0.95 0.10
N VAL A 220 -18.99 -0.31 1.23
CA VAL A 220 -17.98 0.49 1.96
C VAL A 220 -17.90 0.00 3.40
N ALA A 221 -16.70 -0.16 3.92
CA ALA A 221 -16.41 -0.51 5.30
C ALA A 221 -15.48 0.51 5.93
N GLY A 222 -15.65 0.81 7.22
CA GLY A 222 -14.74 1.67 7.99
C GLY A 222 -14.79 3.14 7.62
N ALA A 223 -13.68 3.85 7.89
CA ALA A 223 -13.58 5.30 7.77
C ALA A 223 -13.04 5.71 6.39
N VAL A 224 -13.78 5.43 5.34
CA VAL A 224 -13.45 5.85 3.98
C VAL A 224 -14.28 7.05 3.59
N GLU A 225 -13.62 8.11 3.14
CA GLU A 225 -14.26 9.30 2.59
C GLU A 225 -13.91 9.41 1.10
N ILE A 226 -14.94 9.29 0.26
CA ILE A 226 -14.79 9.48 -1.18
C ILE A 226 -14.80 10.99 -1.46
N ALA A 227 -13.81 11.46 -2.23
CA ALA A 227 -13.73 12.85 -2.63
C ALA A 227 -14.64 13.07 -3.84
N ALA A 228 -15.51 14.05 -3.73
CA ALA A 228 -16.32 14.55 -4.84
C ALA A 228 -15.43 15.31 -5.86
#